data_ece1edb1f58033e1427ea32a53107bb2
#
_entry.id   ece1edb1f58033e1427ea32a53107bb2
#
_cell.length_a   1.000
_cell.length_b   1.000
_cell.length_c   1.000
_cell.angle_alpha   90.00
_cell.angle_beta   90.00
_cell.angle_gamma   90.00
#
_symmetry.space_group_name_H-M   'P 1'
#
loop_
_entity.id
_entity.type
_entity.pdbx_description
1 polymer ?
#
loop_
_entity_poly.entity_id
_entity_poly.type
_entity_poly.pdbx_seq_one_letter_code
_entity_poly.pdbx_strand_id
1 'polypeptide(L)'
;VRAAATVAWGVPRRAVVTPLAISPCEYQRAGGFVGSTLPPPGIRAVEFHSSSSGACVSSSGAALPGGFGWLTPDGSTCTIALELGIWQPVATGASPPRRCSPVDWVGTTIVLPVFVGSNGLSGSNGVLRIGGWVGFAVTGVKFPGSVGPARTTCPSGGSANCIVGEFRPVELIGGGPGFAGPEFDFGARLIRLVR
;
A
#
# COMPACT_ATOMS: atom_id res chain seq x y z
N VAL A 1 -5.51 -45.77 -3.23
CA VAL A 1 -6.10 -44.60 -2.58
C VAL A 1 -5.88 -43.38 -3.50
N ARG A 2 -6.95 -42.70 -3.89
CA ARG A 2 -6.85 -41.42 -4.64
C ARG A 2 -7.28 -40.31 -3.71
N ALA A 3 -6.46 -39.28 -3.57
CA ALA A 3 -6.80 -38.05 -2.86
C ALA A 3 -6.89 -36.90 -3.87
N ALA A 4 -7.92 -36.07 -3.75
CA ALA A 4 -8.07 -34.85 -4.53
C ALA A 4 -8.13 -33.67 -3.57
N ALA A 5 -7.47 -32.57 -3.92
CA ALA A 5 -7.54 -31.30 -3.21
C ALA A 5 -7.87 -30.18 -4.19
N THR A 6 -8.79 -29.32 -3.80
CA THR A 6 -9.12 -28.11 -4.60
C THR A 6 -8.53 -26.89 -3.92
N VAL A 7 -7.84 -26.07 -4.71
CA VAL A 7 -7.23 -24.80 -4.25
C VAL A 7 -7.92 -23.64 -4.92
N ALA A 8 -8.39 -22.68 -4.15
CA ALA A 8 -8.83 -21.39 -4.63
C ALA A 8 -7.77 -20.32 -4.35
N TRP A 9 -7.56 -19.45 -5.31
CA TRP A 9 -6.64 -18.32 -5.19
C TRP A 9 -7.23 -17.06 -5.79
N GLY A 10 -6.85 -15.91 -5.25
CA GLY A 10 -7.34 -14.62 -5.74
C GLY A 10 -6.97 -13.47 -4.81
N VAL A 11 -7.44 -12.29 -5.14
CA VAL A 11 -7.28 -11.10 -4.30
C VAL A 11 -8.27 -11.19 -3.13
N PRO A 12 -7.82 -11.21 -1.87
CA PRO A 12 -8.75 -11.25 -0.74
C PRO A 12 -9.49 -9.93 -0.60
N ARG A 13 -10.78 -9.99 -0.28
CA ARG A 13 -11.59 -8.79 -0.01
C ARG A 13 -11.17 -8.06 1.26
N ARG A 14 -10.62 -8.77 2.23
CA ARG A 14 -10.16 -8.23 3.52
C ARG A 14 -8.73 -8.66 3.78
N ALA A 15 -7.94 -7.75 4.34
CA ALA A 15 -6.58 -8.04 4.74
C ALA A 15 -6.17 -7.22 5.96
N VAL A 16 -5.26 -7.76 6.77
CA VAL A 16 -4.53 -6.99 7.79
C VAL A 16 -3.22 -6.56 7.17
N VAL A 17 -3.01 -5.26 7.08
CA VAL A 17 -1.93 -4.66 6.30
C VAL A 17 -1.24 -3.53 7.07
N THR A 18 -0.17 -3.00 6.50
CA THR A 18 0.51 -1.81 7.02
C THR A 18 -0.39 -0.58 6.85
N PRO A 19 -0.46 0.36 7.81
CA PRO A 19 -1.32 1.53 7.73
C PRO A 19 -0.73 2.66 6.87
N LEU A 20 0.02 2.33 5.82
CA LEU A 20 0.59 3.24 4.85
C LEU A 20 0.00 2.96 3.48
N ALA A 21 -1.01 3.74 3.08
CA ALA A 21 -1.68 3.58 1.79
C ALA A 21 -0.92 4.33 0.69
N ILE A 22 -0.71 3.68 -0.44
CA ILE A 22 -0.04 4.28 -1.60
C ILE A 22 -1.01 4.57 -2.74
N SER A 23 -0.65 5.56 -3.56
CA SER A 23 -1.37 5.88 -4.79
C SER A 23 -1.15 4.81 -5.87
N PRO A 24 -2.16 4.46 -6.68
CA PRO A 24 -1.99 3.60 -7.85
C PRO A 24 -1.00 4.20 -8.86
N CYS A 25 -0.79 5.52 -8.84
CA CYS A 25 0.17 6.17 -9.71
C CYS A 25 1.62 5.81 -9.37
N GLU A 26 1.93 5.60 -8.10
CA GLU A 26 3.27 5.13 -7.71
C GLU A 26 3.52 3.71 -8.23
N TYR A 27 2.49 2.86 -8.17
CA TYR A 27 2.55 1.54 -8.76
C TYR A 27 2.74 1.58 -10.29
N GLN A 28 1.99 2.43 -10.99
CA GLN A 28 2.09 2.61 -12.44
C GLN A 28 3.42 3.25 -12.87
N ARG A 29 3.92 4.24 -12.14
CA ARG A 29 5.25 4.84 -12.39
C ARG A 29 6.37 3.81 -12.27
N ALA A 30 6.20 2.82 -11.42
CA ALA A 30 7.12 1.69 -11.32
C ALA A 30 6.97 0.67 -12.46
N GLY A 31 6.01 0.85 -13.38
CA GLY A 31 5.75 -0.03 -14.51
C GLY A 31 4.75 -1.15 -14.21
N GLY A 32 3.98 -1.05 -13.13
CA GLY A 32 2.90 -1.98 -12.81
C GLY A 32 1.60 -1.65 -13.52
N PHE A 33 0.80 -2.67 -13.81
CA PHE A 33 -0.55 -2.53 -14.36
C PHE A 33 -1.53 -3.33 -13.51
N VAL A 34 -2.60 -2.69 -13.08
CA VAL A 34 -3.65 -3.34 -12.28
C VAL A 34 -4.23 -4.54 -13.04
N GLY A 35 -4.39 -5.65 -12.35
CA GLY A 35 -4.99 -6.86 -12.89
C GLY A 35 -4.08 -7.72 -13.76
N SER A 36 -2.88 -7.26 -14.13
CA SER A 36 -2.06 -8.00 -15.10
C SER A 36 -0.58 -8.13 -14.78
N THR A 37 0.08 -7.06 -14.34
CA THR A 37 1.54 -7.05 -14.29
C THR A 37 2.05 -6.32 -13.05
N LEU A 38 2.87 -7.01 -12.27
CA LEU A 38 3.69 -6.37 -11.25
C LEU A 38 4.74 -5.45 -11.91
N PRO A 39 5.17 -4.38 -11.23
CA PRO A 39 6.31 -3.60 -11.69
C PRO A 39 7.52 -4.50 -11.93
N PRO A 40 8.34 -4.19 -12.94
CA PRO A 40 9.61 -4.89 -13.15
C PRO A 40 10.48 -4.83 -11.89
N PRO A 41 11.29 -5.86 -11.60
CA PRO A 41 12.23 -5.85 -10.49
C PRO A 41 13.08 -4.58 -10.47
N GLY A 42 13.32 -4.05 -9.30
CA GLY A 42 14.18 -2.89 -9.10
C GLY A 42 13.76 -1.99 -7.94
N ILE A 43 14.77 -1.36 -7.37
CA ILE A 43 14.57 -0.44 -6.24
C ILE A 43 13.84 0.81 -6.71
N ARG A 44 12.79 1.18 -5.99
CA ARG A 44 11.96 2.37 -6.23
C ARG A 44 11.79 3.15 -4.93
N ALA A 45 11.59 4.45 -5.05
CA ALA A 45 11.18 5.29 -3.94
C ALA A 45 9.73 5.72 -4.16
N VAL A 46 8.89 5.52 -3.17
CA VAL A 46 7.53 6.07 -3.09
C VAL A 46 7.60 7.27 -2.18
N GLU A 47 7.37 8.45 -2.71
CA GLU A 47 7.48 9.71 -1.98
C GLU A 47 6.13 10.25 -1.54
N PHE A 48 6.11 10.92 -0.39
CA PHE A 48 4.97 11.72 0.04
C PHE A 48 5.00 13.08 -0.66
N HIS A 49 3.94 13.37 -1.41
CA HIS A 49 3.74 14.66 -2.05
C HIS A 49 2.55 15.36 -1.40
N SER A 50 2.80 16.52 -0.80
CA SER A 50 1.76 17.35 -0.18
C SER A 50 0.85 18.07 -1.19
N SER A 51 1.25 18.09 -2.46
CA SER A 51 0.51 18.70 -3.57
C SER A 51 0.38 17.73 -4.73
N SER A 52 -0.68 17.85 -5.49
CA SER A 52 -0.98 17.09 -6.71
C SER A 52 -0.03 17.44 -7.87
N SER A 53 1.27 17.46 -7.63
CA SER A 53 2.26 17.71 -8.66
C SER A 53 2.35 16.50 -9.60
N GLY A 54 1.57 16.56 -10.67
CA GLY A 54 1.62 15.64 -11.80
C GLY A 54 0.50 14.61 -11.80
N ALA A 55 -0.44 14.86 -12.66
CA ALA A 55 -1.35 13.97 -13.41
C ALA A 55 -1.65 12.56 -12.85
N CYS A 56 -1.82 12.40 -11.56
CA CYS A 56 -2.40 11.22 -10.99
C CYS A 56 -3.91 11.45 -10.89
N VAL A 57 -4.66 10.75 -11.71
CA VAL A 57 -6.12 10.83 -11.72
C VAL A 57 -6.72 9.48 -11.38
N SER A 58 -7.83 9.49 -10.66
CA SER A 58 -8.66 8.30 -10.46
C SER A 58 -9.30 7.85 -11.78
N SER A 59 -9.90 6.68 -11.79
CA SER A 59 -10.72 6.20 -12.91
C SER A 59 -11.88 7.14 -13.27
N SER A 60 -12.29 8.01 -12.34
CA SER A 60 -13.31 9.05 -12.57
C SER A 60 -12.72 10.39 -13.03
N GLY A 61 -11.42 10.49 -13.30
CA GLY A 61 -10.76 11.73 -13.71
C GLY A 61 -10.44 12.71 -12.59
N ALA A 62 -10.79 12.38 -11.33
CA ALA A 62 -10.44 13.24 -10.20
C ALA A 62 -8.94 13.15 -9.87
N ALA A 63 -8.30 14.29 -9.61
CA ALA A 63 -6.91 14.31 -9.18
C ALA A 63 -6.73 13.52 -7.88
N LEU A 64 -5.81 12.55 -7.90
CA LEU A 64 -5.40 11.83 -6.71
C LEU A 64 -4.11 12.47 -6.16
N PRO A 65 -3.96 12.57 -4.84
CA PRO A 65 -2.68 12.95 -4.27
C PRO A 65 -1.64 11.91 -4.69
N GLY A 66 -0.51 12.36 -5.16
CA GLY A 66 0.63 11.50 -5.43
C GLY A 66 1.22 10.98 -4.12
N GLY A 67 1.88 9.81 -4.20
CA GLY A 67 2.61 9.28 -3.08
C GLY A 67 1.80 8.38 -2.15
N PHE A 68 1.79 8.68 -0.86
CA PHE A 68 1.18 7.84 0.17
C PHE A 68 0.39 8.66 1.20
N GLY A 69 -0.45 7.96 1.97
CA GLY A 69 -1.17 8.52 3.13
C GLY A 69 -1.17 7.55 4.30
N TRP A 70 -1.05 8.09 5.52
CA TRP A 70 -1.18 7.28 6.72
C TRP A 70 -2.64 7.02 7.04
N LEU A 71 -2.96 5.78 7.38
CA LEU A 71 -4.23 5.36 7.95
C LEU A 71 -4.09 5.25 9.46
N THR A 72 -5.19 5.28 10.19
CA THR A 72 -5.16 5.10 11.65
C THR A 72 -5.03 3.62 11.98
N PRO A 73 -3.94 3.17 12.63
CA PRO A 73 -3.75 1.77 12.99
C PRO A 73 -4.80 1.25 13.97
N ASP A 74 -5.09 -0.05 13.90
CA ASP A 74 -5.94 -0.73 14.87
C ASP A 74 -5.19 -1.01 16.18
N GLY A 75 -5.82 -0.73 17.29
CA GLY A 75 -5.34 -1.12 18.63
C GLY A 75 -3.91 -0.66 18.94
N SER A 76 -3.03 -1.60 19.33
CA SER A 76 -1.65 -1.33 19.79
C SER A 76 -0.57 -1.67 18.76
N THR A 77 -0.91 -2.21 17.61
CA THR A 77 0.00 -2.63 16.56
C THR A 77 0.08 -1.61 15.43
N CYS A 78 1.18 -1.62 14.66
CA CYS A 78 1.30 -0.84 13.42
C CYS A 78 0.68 -1.60 12.24
N THR A 79 -0.58 -2.03 12.39
CA THR A 79 -1.38 -2.71 11.36
C THR A 79 -2.81 -2.20 11.37
N ILE A 80 -3.51 -2.44 10.28
CA ILE A 80 -4.92 -2.08 10.13
C ILE A 80 -5.65 -3.17 9.35
N ALA A 81 -6.85 -3.54 9.80
CA ALA A 81 -7.74 -4.43 9.09
C ALA A 81 -8.58 -3.62 8.08
N LEU A 82 -8.45 -3.92 6.82
CA LEU A 82 -9.11 -3.19 5.74
C LEU A 82 -9.97 -4.10 4.86
N GLU A 83 -10.97 -3.50 4.23
CA GLU A 83 -11.81 -4.13 3.23
C GLU A 83 -11.78 -3.32 1.94
N LEU A 84 -11.73 -4.01 0.79
CA LEU A 84 -11.74 -3.38 -0.54
C LEU A 84 -13.05 -2.63 -0.79
N GLY A 85 -12.93 -1.46 -1.41
CA GLY A 85 -14.06 -0.60 -1.74
C GLY A 85 -14.53 0.30 -0.60
N ILE A 86 -14.05 0.10 0.62
CA ILE A 86 -14.43 0.89 1.80
C ILE A 86 -13.58 2.14 1.93
N TRP A 87 -14.21 3.24 2.34
CA TRP A 87 -13.55 4.50 2.63
C TRP A 87 -12.91 4.47 4.02
N GLN A 88 -11.64 4.85 4.11
CA GLN A 88 -10.85 4.84 5.34
C GLN A 88 -10.36 6.25 5.66
N PRO A 89 -10.50 6.71 6.91
CA PRO A 89 -9.93 7.98 7.35
C PRO A 89 -8.42 8.01 7.22
N VAL A 90 -7.89 9.17 6.80
CA VAL A 90 -6.44 9.42 6.66
C VAL A 90 -5.97 10.25 7.84
N ALA A 91 -4.85 9.85 8.43
CA ALA A 91 -4.11 10.72 9.33
C ALA A 91 -3.42 11.82 8.53
N THR A 92 -3.51 13.05 9.02
CA THR A 92 -2.90 14.21 8.35
C THR A 92 -1.37 14.24 8.52
N GLY A 93 -0.68 14.62 7.44
CA GLY A 93 0.77 14.82 7.44
C GLY A 93 1.58 13.57 7.12
N ALA A 94 2.90 13.77 7.08
CA ALA A 94 3.86 12.73 6.72
C ALA A 94 4.40 11.94 7.94
N SER A 95 4.06 12.37 9.15
CA SER A 95 4.55 11.71 10.37
C SER A 95 3.87 10.36 10.57
N PRO A 96 4.65 9.31 10.86
CA PRO A 96 4.08 8.01 11.21
C PRO A 96 3.15 8.12 12.42
N PRO A 97 2.06 7.34 12.47
CA PRO A 97 1.26 7.20 13.67
C PRO A 97 2.11 6.77 14.87
N ARG A 98 1.79 7.22 16.07
CA ARG A 98 2.59 7.00 17.30
C ARG A 98 3.02 5.56 17.57
N ARG A 99 2.31 4.58 17.02
CA ARG A 99 2.56 3.14 17.21
C ARG A 99 3.29 2.50 16.05
N CYS A 100 3.69 3.29 15.06
CA CYS A 100 4.42 2.84 13.89
C CYS A 100 5.86 3.30 13.95
N SER A 101 6.76 2.34 13.80
CA SER A 101 8.20 2.54 13.64
C SER A 101 8.59 2.05 12.24
N PRO A 102 8.50 2.88 11.20
CA PRO A 102 8.78 2.44 9.83
C PRO A 102 10.20 1.89 9.65
N VAL A 103 11.14 2.25 10.50
CA VAL A 103 12.50 1.69 10.46
C VAL A 103 12.52 0.18 10.69
N ASP A 104 11.54 -0.35 11.42
CA ASP A 104 11.41 -1.80 11.68
C ASP A 104 10.96 -2.58 10.44
N TRP A 105 10.50 -1.90 9.40
CA TRP A 105 10.14 -2.52 8.12
C TRP A 105 11.35 -2.80 7.23
N VAL A 106 12.48 -2.16 7.48
CA VAL A 106 13.70 -2.33 6.68
C VAL A 106 14.16 -3.79 6.72
N GLY A 107 14.36 -4.38 5.55
CA GLY A 107 14.70 -5.80 5.39
C GLY A 107 13.49 -6.75 5.39
N THR A 108 12.26 -6.23 5.51
CA THR A 108 11.05 -7.06 5.46
C THR A 108 10.19 -6.74 4.22
N THR A 109 9.28 -7.64 3.89
CA THR A 109 8.23 -7.36 2.90
C THR A 109 6.95 -7.00 3.65
N ILE A 110 6.47 -5.78 3.43
CA ILE A 110 5.23 -5.29 3.99
C ILE A 110 4.12 -5.35 2.93
N VAL A 111 2.87 -5.32 3.38
CA VAL A 111 1.70 -5.22 2.50
C VAL A 111 1.16 -3.79 2.58
N LEU A 112 1.17 -3.10 1.46
CA LEU A 112 0.67 -1.75 1.33
C LEU A 112 -0.74 -1.76 0.72
N PRO A 113 -1.73 -1.10 1.34
CA PRO A 113 -3.00 -0.84 0.68
C PRO A 113 -2.80 0.19 -0.44
N VAL A 114 -3.42 -0.08 -1.59
CA VAL A 114 -3.47 0.84 -2.72
C VAL A 114 -4.84 1.52 -2.70
N PHE A 115 -4.88 2.86 -2.67
CA PHE A 115 -6.13 3.59 -2.75
C PHE A 115 -6.47 3.97 -4.19
N VAL A 116 -7.74 3.91 -4.55
CA VAL A 116 -8.26 4.22 -5.90
C VAL A 116 -9.20 5.41 -5.93
N GLY A 117 -9.42 6.02 -4.81
CA GLY A 117 -10.23 7.24 -4.68
C GLY A 117 -9.83 8.01 -3.42
N SER A 118 -10.04 9.30 -3.44
CA SER A 118 -9.78 10.19 -2.33
C SER A 118 -10.85 11.28 -2.24
N ASN A 119 -11.17 11.72 -1.03
CA ASN A 119 -12.08 12.82 -0.79
C ASN A 119 -11.62 13.61 0.45
N GLY A 120 -11.79 14.94 0.41
CA GLY A 120 -11.54 15.81 1.57
C GLY A 120 -10.07 15.83 2.06
N LEU A 121 -9.08 15.61 1.20
CA LEU A 121 -7.67 15.52 1.62
C LEU A 121 -7.04 16.86 2.03
N SER A 122 -7.74 17.97 1.89
CA SER A 122 -7.38 19.26 2.48
C SER A 122 -7.91 19.34 3.91
N GLY A 123 -7.04 19.08 4.90
CA GLY A 123 -7.40 19.13 6.33
C GLY A 123 -7.49 17.75 7.00
N SER A 124 -8.15 17.71 8.17
CA SER A 124 -8.18 16.51 9.04
C SER A 124 -9.24 15.46 8.66
N ASN A 125 -10.06 15.70 7.66
CA ASN A 125 -11.22 14.86 7.32
C ASN A 125 -11.05 14.08 6.01
N GLY A 126 -9.82 13.91 5.55
CA GLY A 126 -9.53 13.15 4.34
C GLY A 126 -9.90 11.67 4.48
N VAL A 127 -10.42 11.10 3.40
CA VAL A 127 -10.68 9.66 3.31
C VAL A 127 -10.10 9.10 2.02
N LEU A 128 -9.63 7.86 2.07
CA LEU A 128 -9.14 7.09 0.94
C LEU A 128 -10.01 5.85 0.72
N ARG A 129 -10.37 5.59 -0.52
CA ARG A 129 -11.06 4.35 -0.89
C ARG A 129 -10.04 3.30 -1.29
N ILE A 130 -10.01 2.20 -0.56
CA ILE A 130 -9.04 1.13 -0.78
C ILE A 130 -9.44 0.31 -2.00
N GLY A 131 -8.50 0.11 -2.92
CA GLY A 131 -8.70 -0.59 -4.19
C GLY A 131 -7.83 -1.82 -4.37
N GLY A 132 -6.87 -2.11 -3.48
CA GLY A 132 -6.03 -3.29 -3.63
C GLY A 132 -4.92 -3.39 -2.61
N TRP A 133 -4.11 -4.43 -2.78
CA TRP A 133 -3.00 -4.77 -1.91
C TRP A 133 -1.76 -5.04 -2.77
N VAL A 134 -0.60 -4.53 -2.34
CA VAL A 134 0.67 -4.81 -2.99
C VAL A 134 1.75 -5.12 -1.97
N GLY A 135 2.61 -6.09 -2.27
CA GLY A 135 3.81 -6.36 -1.50
C GLY A 135 4.92 -5.36 -1.83
N PHE A 136 5.63 -4.92 -0.80
CA PHE A 136 6.78 -4.02 -0.94
C PHE A 136 7.92 -4.46 -0.03
N ALA A 137 9.03 -4.92 -0.63
CA ALA A 137 10.24 -5.28 0.10
C ALA A 137 11.02 -4.00 0.42
N VAL A 138 10.97 -3.59 1.69
CA VAL A 138 11.53 -2.32 2.16
C VAL A 138 13.04 -2.41 2.31
N THR A 139 13.78 -1.50 1.69
CA THR A 139 15.23 -1.35 1.84
C THR A 139 15.62 -0.05 2.55
N GLY A 140 14.69 0.90 2.65
CA GLY A 140 14.93 2.15 3.35
C GLY A 140 13.65 2.92 3.62
N VAL A 141 13.70 3.75 4.65
CA VAL A 141 12.61 4.64 5.05
C VAL A 141 13.15 6.00 5.47
N LYS A 142 12.41 7.05 5.19
CA LYS A 142 12.69 8.40 5.64
C LYS A 142 11.39 9.13 5.94
N PHE A 143 11.08 9.24 7.21
CA PHE A 143 9.92 9.97 7.75
C PHE A 143 10.37 10.86 8.91
N PRO A 144 9.58 11.85 9.31
CA PRO A 144 9.86 12.62 10.51
C PRO A 144 10.03 11.69 11.73
N GLY A 145 11.20 11.77 12.37
CA GLY A 145 11.53 10.93 13.53
C GLY A 145 11.82 9.45 13.23
N SER A 146 11.84 9.01 11.96
CA SER A 146 12.10 7.62 11.60
C SER A 146 12.88 7.52 10.27
N VAL A 147 14.20 7.33 10.38
CA VAL A 147 15.10 7.21 9.21
C VAL A 147 15.95 5.96 9.35
N GLY A 148 15.96 5.13 8.34
CA GLY A 148 16.77 3.91 8.30
C GLY A 148 16.83 3.24 6.92
N PRO A 149 17.99 2.75 6.50
CA PRO A 149 19.35 3.04 7.04
C PRO A 149 19.71 4.52 6.94
N ALA A 150 20.74 4.94 7.67
CA ALA A 150 21.13 6.36 7.81
C ALA A 150 21.39 7.12 6.49
N ARG A 151 21.62 6.41 5.39
CA ARG A 151 21.85 6.97 4.05
C ARG A 151 20.60 6.93 3.14
N THR A 152 19.44 6.58 3.67
CA THR A 152 18.22 6.60 2.86
C THR A 152 17.93 8.02 2.39
N THR A 153 17.92 8.21 1.08
CA THR A 153 17.59 9.48 0.42
C THR A 153 16.35 9.33 -0.42
N CYS A 154 15.48 10.34 -0.38
CA CYS A 154 14.34 10.41 -1.28
C CYS A 154 14.77 11.13 -2.58
N PRO A 155 14.22 10.79 -3.75
CA PRO A 155 14.57 11.41 -5.04
C PRO A 155 14.46 12.93 -5.05
N SER A 156 13.44 13.49 -4.40
CA SER A 156 13.25 14.95 -4.28
C SER A 156 14.22 15.60 -3.27
N GLY A 157 15.07 14.83 -2.60
CA GLY A 157 16.10 15.33 -1.68
C GLY A 157 15.57 15.95 -0.38
N GLY A 158 16.41 16.69 0.29
CA GLY A 158 16.09 17.59 1.42
C GLY A 158 15.14 17.00 2.47
N SER A 159 13.99 17.64 2.66
CA SER A 159 12.96 17.28 3.63
C SER A 159 11.92 16.27 3.10
N ALA A 160 12.11 15.72 1.88
CA ALA A 160 11.19 14.73 1.33
C ALA A 160 11.10 13.48 2.21
N ASN A 161 9.90 12.92 2.31
CA ASN A 161 9.60 11.69 3.04
C ASN A 161 9.32 10.59 2.04
N CYS A 162 9.85 9.38 2.26
CA CYS A 162 9.66 8.27 1.35
C CYS A 162 9.86 6.90 2.02
N ILE A 163 9.37 5.87 1.35
CA ILE A 163 9.82 4.49 1.50
C ILE A 163 10.60 4.09 0.24
N VAL A 164 11.65 3.32 0.43
CA VAL A 164 12.51 2.81 -0.64
C VAL A 164 12.48 1.30 -0.61
N GLY A 165 12.33 0.67 -1.76
CA GLY A 165 12.24 -0.78 -1.85
C GLY A 165 11.81 -1.26 -3.22
N GLU A 166 11.29 -2.47 -3.28
CA GLU A 166 10.87 -3.13 -4.51
C GLU A 166 9.46 -3.68 -4.37
N PHE A 167 8.62 -3.47 -5.38
CA PHE A 167 7.32 -4.13 -5.46
C PHE A 167 7.49 -5.62 -5.71
N ARG A 168 6.81 -6.45 -4.93
CA ARG A 168 6.89 -7.91 -5.02
C ARG A 168 5.52 -8.56 -4.89
N PRO A 169 5.34 -9.77 -5.48
CA PRO A 169 4.18 -10.58 -5.16
C PRO A 169 4.22 -10.93 -3.67
N VAL A 170 3.06 -10.98 -3.04
CA VAL A 170 2.93 -11.36 -1.64
C VAL A 170 1.72 -12.28 -1.44
N GLU A 171 1.91 -13.32 -0.65
CA GLU A 171 0.82 -14.16 -0.18
C GLU A 171 0.30 -13.61 1.15
N LEU A 172 -1.00 -13.36 1.19
CA LEU A 172 -1.68 -12.89 2.39
C LEU A 172 -2.18 -14.08 3.21
N ILE A 173 -1.90 -14.03 4.51
CA ILE A 173 -2.37 -15.05 5.45
C ILE A 173 -3.62 -14.48 6.16
N GLY A 174 -4.71 -15.28 6.22
CA GLY A 174 -5.87 -14.91 7.05
C GLY A 174 -6.80 -13.87 6.42
N GLY A 175 -7.01 -13.90 5.13
CA GLY A 175 -8.10 -13.15 4.49
C GLY A 175 -9.47 -13.72 4.85
N GLY A 176 -10.48 -12.84 5.07
CA GLY A 176 -11.87 -13.23 5.27
C GLY A 176 -12.45 -14.01 4.07
N PRO A 177 -13.67 -14.49 4.15
CA PRO A 177 -14.32 -15.19 3.04
C PRO A 177 -14.50 -14.27 1.83
N GLY A 178 -14.23 -14.80 0.64
CA GLY A 178 -14.44 -14.13 -0.63
C GLY A 178 -13.18 -13.53 -1.27
N PHE A 179 -13.20 -13.56 -2.59
CA PHE A 179 -12.20 -12.93 -3.44
C PHE A 179 -12.81 -11.72 -4.16
N ALA A 180 -11.98 -10.75 -4.47
CA ALA A 180 -12.33 -9.60 -5.30
C ALA A 180 -12.04 -9.89 -6.78
N GLY A 181 -12.56 -9.05 -7.67
CA GLY A 181 -12.30 -9.13 -9.09
C GLY A 181 -10.86 -8.72 -9.47
N PRO A 182 -10.47 -8.98 -10.72
CA PRO A 182 -9.12 -8.71 -11.20
C PRO A 182 -8.76 -7.21 -11.20
N GLU A 183 -9.74 -6.33 -11.21
CA GLU A 183 -9.56 -4.88 -11.12
C GLU A 183 -8.94 -4.41 -9.80
N PHE A 184 -8.87 -5.30 -8.81
CA PHE A 184 -8.23 -5.07 -7.51
C PHE A 184 -6.87 -5.77 -7.38
N ASP A 185 -6.38 -6.42 -8.43
CA ASP A 185 -5.13 -7.18 -8.40
C ASP A 185 -3.91 -6.28 -8.61
N PHE A 186 -3.20 -6.01 -7.52
CA PHE A 186 -1.91 -5.35 -7.48
C PHE A 186 -0.77 -6.32 -7.08
N GLY A 187 -0.99 -7.62 -7.22
CA GLY A 187 0.01 -8.65 -6.98
C GLY A 187 0.01 -9.28 -5.58
N ALA A 188 -0.92 -8.90 -4.72
CA ALA A 188 -1.12 -9.57 -3.44
C ALA A 188 -2.28 -10.55 -3.52
N ARG A 189 -2.03 -11.81 -3.17
CA ARG A 189 -2.96 -12.91 -3.35
C ARG A 189 -3.10 -13.77 -2.10
N LEU A 190 -4.24 -14.38 -1.95
CA LEU A 190 -4.52 -15.39 -0.95
C LEU A 190 -4.69 -16.74 -1.65
N ILE A 191 -4.05 -17.76 -1.10
CA ILE A 191 -4.20 -19.16 -1.52
C ILE A 191 -4.84 -19.92 -0.36
N ARG A 192 -5.89 -20.69 -0.61
CA ARG A 192 -6.49 -21.55 0.40
C ARG A 192 -7.05 -22.86 -0.19
N LEU A 193 -7.02 -23.88 0.61
CA LEU A 193 -7.72 -25.13 0.32
C LEU A 193 -9.22 -24.90 0.43
N VAL A 194 -9.96 -25.37 -0.57
CA VAL A 194 -11.43 -25.40 -0.60
C VAL A 194 -11.85 -26.84 -0.37
N ARG A 195 -12.68 -27.03 0.64
CA ARG A 195 -13.27 -28.34 0.94
C ARG A 195 -14.58 -28.51 0.18
#